data_e8d5ca07e25c28813223d7f13dd4eb24
#
_entry.id   e8d5ca07e25c28813223d7f13dd4eb24
#
_cell.length_a   1.000
_cell.length_b   1.000
_cell.length_c   1.000
_cell.angle_alpha   90.00
_cell.angle_beta   90.00
_cell.angle_gamma   90.00
#
_symmetry.space_group_name_H-M   'P 1'
#
loop_
_entity.id
_entity.type
_entity.pdbx_description
1 polymer ?
#
loop_
_entity_poly.entity_id
_entity_poly.type
_entity_poly.pdbx_seq_one_letter_code
_entity_poly.pdbx_strand_id
1 'polypeptide(L)'
;MAHQVETMAYAGEVPWHGLGVKVDNNMSPEEMLIAAKLDWTVSKRPDYTVDKPNVWNIIDPTGEASFMRCEGDYHLVRDSDNKIMGKCGDSYVPFQNSEVMDFFKKFTDAGQMTMETAGSLKEGKDIWGL
;
A
#
# COMPACT_ATOMS: atom_id res chain seq x y z
N MET A 1 4.22 10.28 13.30
CA MET A 1 3.26 10.44 14.40
C MET A 1 2.28 9.27 14.42
N ALA A 2 1.96 8.81 15.62
CA ALA A 2 1.03 7.68 15.78
C ALA A 2 -0.33 7.89 15.12
N HIS A 3 -0.79 9.14 15.05
CA HIS A 3 -2.08 9.49 14.44
C HIS A 3 -2.17 9.23 12.95
N GLN A 4 -1.04 8.97 12.27
CA GLN A 4 -1.00 8.62 10.85
C GLN A 4 -0.95 7.13 10.59
N VAL A 5 -1.00 6.31 11.64
CA VAL A 5 -1.04 4.85 11.51
C VAL A 5 -2.36 4.44 10.87
N GLU A 6 -2.29 3.72 9.75
CA GLU A 6 -3.45 3.13 9.11
C GLU A 6 -3.72 1.75 9.69
N THR A 7 -2.72 0.87 9.63
CA THR A 7 -2.81 -0.48 10.17
C THR A 7 -1.50 -0.84 10.86
N MET A 8 -1.55 -1.75 11.82
CA MET A 8 -0.38 -2.17 12.57
C MET A 8 -0.59 -3.52 13.25
N ALA A 9 0.47 -4.30 13.41
CA ALA A 9 0.53 -5.47 14.27
C ALA A 9 1.79 -5.42 15.10
N TYR A 10 1.74 -5.94 16.31
CA TYR A 10 2.88 -5.96 17.21
C TYR A 10 2.94 -7.27 18.00
N ALA A 11 4.17 -7.68 18.36
CA ALA A 11 4.43 -8.76 19.28
C ALA A 11 5.10 -8.19 20.53
N GLY A 12 4.87 -8.79 21.69
CA GLY A 12 5.44 -8.33 22.94
C GLY A 12 4.64 -7.24 23.63
N GLU A 13 5.28 -6.14 24.04
CA GLU A 13 4.65 -5.08 24.81
C GLU A 13 3.72 -4.21 23.93
N VAL A 14 2.66 -3.71 24.56
CA VAL A 14 1.73 -2.80 23.90
C VAL A 14 2.47 -1.49 23.55
N PRO A 15 2.41 -1.03 22.28
CA PRO A 15 3.00 0.25 21.92
C PRO A 15 2.38 1.40 22.68
N TRP A 16 3.15 2.48 22.90
CA TRP A 16 2.72 3.63 23.67
C TRP A 16 1.42 4.28 23.20
N HIS A 17 1.11 4.18 21.90
CA HIS A 17 -0.12 4.73 21.33
C HIS A 17 -1.31 3.77 21.43
N GLY A 18 -1.13 2.53 21.85
CA GLY A 18 -2.20 1.55 22.01
C GLY A 18 -2.88 1.08 20.71
N LEU A 19 -2.30 1.41 19.56
CA LEU A 19 -2.85 1.04 18.24
C LEU A 19 -2.30 -0.31 17.80
N GLY A 20 -3.05 -0.97 16.92
CA GLY A 20 -2.62 -2.20 16.27
C GLY A 20 -3.18 -3.46 16.90
N VAL A 21 -2.88 -4.58 16.26
CA VAL A 21 -3.30 -5.92 16.65
C VAL A 21 -2.14 -6.65 17.31
N LYS A 22 -2.35 -7.18 18.51
CA LYS A 22 -1.33 -7.99 19.19
C LYS A 22 -1.24 -9.36 18.55
N VAL A 23 -0.01 -9.82 18.30
CA VAL A 23 0.29 -11.11 17.68
C VAL A 23 1.33 -11.89 18.53
N ASP A 24 1.56 -13.16 18.17
CA ASP A 24 2.53 -14.01 18.84
C ASP A 24 3.96 -13.55 18.56
N ASN A 25 4.87 -13.81 19.54
CA ASN A 25 6.25 -13.34 19.49
C ASN A 25 7.10 -13.98 18.38
N ASN A 26 6.72 -15.14 17.85
CA ASN A 26 7.49 -15.87 16.84
C ASN A 26 6.84 -15.84 15.46
N MET A 27 6.10 -14.78 15.18
CA MET A 27 5.42 -14.64 13.90
C MET A 27 6.41 -14.43 12.76
N SER A 28 6.20 -15.12 11.63
CA SER A 28 6.97 -14.91 10.41
C SER A 28 6.64 -13.54 9.79
N PRO A 29 7.51 -12.99 8.92
CA PRO A 29 7.19 -11.76 8.20
C PRO A 29 5.89 -11.85 7.40
N GLU A 30 5.59 -12.99 6.80
CA GLU A 30 4.35 -13.21 6.05
C GLU A 30 3.13 -13.15 6.95
N GLU A 31 3.18 -13.81 8.11
CA GLU A 31 2.11 -13.78 9.10
C GLU A 31 1.93 -12.37 9.67
N MET A 32 3.04 -11.68 9.94
CA MET A 32 3.01 -10.30 10.42
C MET A 32 2.38 -9.36 9.39
N LEU A 33 2.68 -9.55 8.10
CA LEU A 33 2.10 -8.80 7.00
C LEU A 33 0.58 -8.92 6.97
N ILE A 34 0.06 -10.14 7.13
CA ILE A 34 -1.38 -10.40 7.18
C ILE A 34 -1.99 -9.77 8.43
N ALA A 35 -1.38 -9.98 9.59
CA ALA A 35 -1.87 -9.46 10.87
C ALA A 35 -1.90 -7.92 10.89
N ALA A 36 -0.94 -7.28 10.24
CA ALA A 36 -0.89 -5.83 10.11
C ALA A 36 -1.79 -5.29 8.99
N LYS A 37 -2.49 -6.17 8.27
CA LYS A 37 -3.34 -5.84 7.11
C LYS A 37 -2.54 -5.14 6.00
N LEU A 38 -1.36 -5.68 5.71
CA LEU A 38 -0.47 -5.20 4.66
C LEU A 38 -0.42 -6.14 3.44
N ASP A 39 -1.31 -7.11 3.38
CA ASP A 39 -1.37 -8.12 2.32
C ASP A 39 -2.05 -7.63 1.03
N TRP A 40 -2.19 -6.34 0.89
CA TRP A 40 -2.69 -5.74 -0.34
C TRP A 40 -1.55 -5.51 -1.34
N THR A 41 -1.92 -5.40 -2.61
CA THR A 41 -1.00 -5.11 -3.71
C THR A 41 -1.29 -3.75 -4.30
N VAL A 42 -0.33 -3.22 -5.03
CA VAL A 42 -0.44 -1.96 -5.75
C VAL A 42 -0.22 -2.23 -7.23
N SER A 43 -1.11 -1.73 -8.07
CA SER A 43 -0.96 -1.82 -9.51
C SER A 43 -0.72 -0.44 -10.12
N LYS A 44 0.04 -0.46 -11.21
CA LYS A 44 0.32 0.72 -12.02
C LYS A 44 -0.77 0.80 -13.10
N ARG A 45 -1.61 1.83 -13.00
CA ARG A 45 -2.76 1.99 -13.89
C ARG A 45 -2.59 3.23 -14.76
N PRO A 46 -2.89 3.12 -16.08
CA PRO A 46 -2.71 4.23 -17.00
C PRO A 46 -3.64 5.39 -16.72
N ASP A 47 -3.13 6.60 -16.93
CA ASP A 47 -3.91 7.83 -16.77
C ASP A 47 -4.66 8.18 -18.03
N TYR A 48 -5.86 8.70 -17.82
CA TYR A 48 -6.72 9.23 -18.89
C TYR A 48 -7.24 10.61 -18.49
N THR A 49 -7.51 11.43 -19.47
CA THR A 49 -8.23 12.69 -19.28
C THR A 49 -9.40 12.77 -20.24
N VAL A 50 -10.32 13.69 -20.00
CA VAL A 50 -11.42 13.92 -20.93
C VAL A 50 -10.92 14.72 -22.13
N ASP A 51 -11.52 14.50 -23.29
CA ASP A 51 -11.11 15.10 -24.55
C ASP A 51 -11.71 16.49 -24.80
N LYS A 52 -12.50 17.00 -23.85
CA LYS A 52 -13.17 18.30 -23.97
C LYS A 52 -12.94 19.16 -22.74
N PRO A 53 -12.79 20.48 -22.92
CA PRO A 53 -12.67 21.38 -21.77
C PRO A 53 -13.98 21.49 -21.01
N ASN A 54 -13.90 21.83 -19.71
CA ASN A 54 -15.04 22.13 -18.85
C ASN A 54 -16.05 20.97 -18.67
N VAL A 55 -15.59 19.73 -18.81
CA VAL A 55 -16.39 18.55 -18.48
C VAL A 55 -16.20 18.25 -17.01
N TRP A 56 -17.25 18.41 -16.20
CA TRP A 56 -17.22 18.22 -14.75
C TRP A 56 -17.90 16.93 -14.30
N ASN A 57 -18.58 16.24 -15.22
CA ASN A 57 -19.25 14.99 -14.96
C ASN A 57 -18.80 13.95 -15.98
N ILE A 58 -18.22 12.86 -15.50
CA ILE A 58 -17.75 11.76 -16.36
C ILE A 58 -18.90 11.08 -17.12
N ILE A 59 -20.11 11.14 -16.58
CA ILE A 59 -21.31 10.63 -17.24
C ILE A 59 -21.95 11.80 -17.98
N ASP A 60 -21.43 12.09 -19.17
CA ASP A 60 -22.04 13.09 -20.06
C ASP A 60 -23.35 12.51 -20.62
N PRO A 61 -24.51 13.14 -20.33
CA PRO A 61 -25.78 12.63 -20.82
C PRO A 61 -25.90 12.61 -22.36
N THR A 62 -25.09 13.45 -23.05
CA THR A 62 -25.07 13.47 -24.50
C THR A 62 -24.12 12.47 -25.13
N GLY A 63 -23.25 11.86 -24.32
CA GLY A 63 -22.22 10.93 -24.81
C GLY A 63 -21.15 11.60 -25.66
N GLU A 64 -21.02 12.92 -25.61
CA GLU A 64 -20.07 13.66 -26.44
C GLU A 64 -18.64 13.67 -25.89
N ALA A 65 -18.47 13.48 -24.59
CA ALA A 65 -17.14 13.40 -23.97
C ALA A 65 -16.56 12.00 -24.09
N SER A 66 -15.30 11.90 -24.43
CA SER A 66 -14.55 10.65 -24.41
C SER A 66 -13.25 10.85 -23.63
N PHE A 67 -12.53 9.73 -23.39
CA PHE A 67 -11.27 9.75 -22.67
C PHE A 67 -10.11 9.62 -23.63
N MET A 68 -9.04 10.36 -23.38
CA MET A 68 -7.80 10.21 -24.10
C MET A 68 -6.67 9.84 -23.17
N ARG A 69 -5.79 8.97 -23.64
CA ARG A 69 -4.67 8.44 -22.88
C ARG A 69 -3.63 9.53 -22.63
N CYS A 70 -3.21 9.67 -21.38
CA CYS A 70 -2.05 10.50 -21.01
C CYS A 70 -0.80 9.64 -21.14
N GLU A 71 -0.14 9.70 -22.28
CA GLU A 71 1.04 8.89 -22.57
C GLU A 71 2.15 9.12 -21.55
N GLY A 72 2.71 8.02 -21.02
CA GLY A 72 3.78 8.08 -20.04
C GLY A 72 3.36 8.36 -18.61
N ASP A 73 2.08 8.59 -18.36
CA ASP A 73 1.55 8.88 -17.02
C ASP A 73 0.72 7.73 -16.49
N TYR A 74 0.94 7.42 -15.21
CA TYR A 74 0.26 6.33 -14.50
C TYR A 74 -0.05 6.76 -13.08
N HIS A 75 -1.06 6.14 -12.48
CA HIS A 75 -1.29 6.18 -11.05
C HIS A 75 -0.96 4.83 -10.42
N LEU A 76 -0.44 4.88 -9.21
CA LEU A 76 -0.29 3.71 -8.34
C LEU A 76 -1.58 3.59 -7.54
N VAL A 77 -2.24 2.45 -7.63
CA VAL A 77 -3.54 2.23 -7.03
C VAL A 77 -3.51 0.97 -6.18
N ARG A 78 -3.97 1.07 -4.96
CA ARG A 78 -4.10 -0.08 -4.07
C ARG A 78 -5.28 -0.94 -4.53
N ASP A 79 -5.00 -2.19 -4.85
CA ASP A 79 -5.97 -3.09 -5.49
C ASP A 79 -7.14 -3.48 -4.56
N SER A 80 -6.91 -3.48 -3.25
CA SER A 80 -7.93 -3.88 -2.29
C SER A 80 -9.13 -2.94 -2.23
N ASP A 81 -8.92 -1.64 -2.44
CA ASP A 81 -9.96 -0.61 -2.29
C ASP A 81 -9.94 0.45 -3.40
N ASN A 82 -9.11 0.29 -4.41
CA ASN A 82 -8.90 1.26 -5.49
C ASN A 82 -8.42 2.63 -5.00
N LYS A 83 -7.74 2.67 -3.87
CA LYS A 83 -7.19 3.92 -3.36
C LYS A 83 -6.00 4.37 -4.20
N ILE A 84 -6.03 5.64 -4.63
CA ILE A 84 -4.92 6.24 -5.35
C ILE A 84 -3.80 6.56 -4.36
N MET A 85 -2.63 5.94 -4.57
CA MET A 85 -1.47 6.06 -3.69
C MET A 85 -0.46 7.10 -4.17
N GLY A 86 -0.39 7.34 -5.47
CA GLY A 86 0.56 8.27 -6.05
C GLY A 86 0.57 8.23 -7.56
N LYS A 87 1.50 8.95 -8.15
CA LYS A 87 1.69 9.05 -9.59
C LYS A 87 3.09 8.60 -9.98
N CYS A 88 3.26 8.02 -11.18
CA CYS A 88 4.56 7.60 -11.66
C CYS A 88 4.62 7.60 -13.19
N GLY A 89 5.82 7.44 -13.72
CA GLY A 89 6.07 7.33 -15.16
C GLY A 89 6.21 5.88 -15.63
N ASP A 90 6.54 5.71 -16.91
CA ASP A 90 6.64 4.41 -17.58
C ASP A 90 7.64 3.46 -16.94
N SER A 91 8.78 3.97 -16.50
CA SER A 91 9.89 3.14 -16.01
C SER A 91 9.74 2.69 -14.57
N TYR A 92 8.80 3.25 -13.84
CA TYR A 92 8.58 2.88 -12.44
C TYR A 92 7.89 1.52 -12.33
N VAL A 93 8.44 0.65 -11.47
CA VAL A 93 7.84 -0.64 -11.15
C VAL A 93 7.42 -0.61 -9.68
N PRO A 94 6.14 -0.83 -9.37
CA PRO A 94 5.68 -0.82 -7.98
C PRO A 94 6.40 -1.87 -7.13
N PHE A 95 6.87 -1.44 -5.94
CA PHE A 95 7.49 -2.33 -4.98
C PHE A 95 6.41 -2.78 -3.99
N GLN A 96 6.10 -4.09 -4.02
CA GLN A 96 5.01 -4.65 -3.23
C GLN A 96 5.38 -4.85 -1.77
N ASN A 97 4.41 -4.77 -0.87
CA ASN A 97 4.61 -5.03 0.55
C ASN A 97 5.18 -6.43 0.80
N SER A 98 4.70 -7.43 0.07
CA SER A 98 5.19 -8.80 0.15
C SER A 98 6.67 -8.92 -0.19
N GLU A 99 7.17 -8.13 -1.12
CA GLU A 99 8.60 -8.14 -1.51
C GLU A 99 9.49 -7.65 -0.36
N VAL A 100 9.03 -6.64 0.38
CA VAL A 100 9.73 -6.14 1.57
C VAL A 100 9.77 -7.22 2.65
N MET A 101 8.66 -7.90 2.88
CA MET A 101 8.57 -8.95 3.89
C MET A 101 9.37 -10.19 3.49
N ASP A 102 9.42 -10.52 2.20
CA ASP A 102 10.27 -11.59 1.68
C ASP A 102 11.76 -11.31 1.93
N PHE A 103 12.16 -10.06 1.82
CA PHE A 103 13.53 -9.66 2.18
C PHE A 103 13.83 -9.95 3.65
N PHE A 104 12.93 -9.57 4.55
CA PHE A 104 13.09 -9.84 5.98
C PHE A 104 13.03 -11.34 6.32
N LYS A 105 12.25 -12.11 5.57
CA LYS A 105 12.11 -13.54 5.78
C LYS A 105 13.45 -14.29 5.75
N LYS A 106 14.36 -13.87 4.91
CA LYS A 106 15.71 -14.47 4.84
C LYS A 106 16.44 -14.42 6.18
N PHE A 107 16.26 -13.34 6.93
CA PHE A 107 16.87 -13.17 8.24
C PHE A 107 16.12 -13.90 9.34
N THR A 108 14.81 -13.91 9.33
CA THR A 108 13.99 -14.62 10.33
C THR A 108 14.14 -16.13 10.20
N ASP A 109 14.16 -16.68 8.98
CA ASP A 109 14.35 -18.11 8.72
C ASP A 109 15.75 -18.58 9.15
N ALA A 110 16.75 -17.70 9.06
CA ALA A 110 18.09 -17.99 9.53
C ALA A 110 18.24 -17.85 11.07
N GLY A 111 17.19 -17.49 11.78
CA GLY A 111 17.21 -17.30 13.22
C GLY A 111 17.98 -16.07 13.69
N GLN A 112 18.26 -15.14 12.77
CA GLN A 112 19.05 -13.93 13.07
C GLN A 112 18.21 -12.78 13.62
N MET A 113 16.90 -12.80 13.38
CA MET A 113 15.99 -11.77 13.87
C MET A 113 14.56 -12.31 13.97
N THR A 114 13.73 -11.59 14.71
CA THR A 114 12.28 -11.82 14.78
C THR A 114 11.56 -10.51 14.49
N MET A 115 10.33 -10.63 13.99
CA MET A 115 9.50 -9.44 13.73
C MET A 115 8.80 -8.99 15.00
N GLU A 116 8.95 -7.73 15.37
CA GLU A 116 8.28 -7.12 16.51
C GLU A 116 7.03 -6.34 16.09
N THR A 117 7.16 -5.50 15.10
CA THR A 117 6.03 -4.70 14.60
C THR A 117 6.03 -4.60 13.08
N ALA A 118 4.88 -4.38 12.53
CA ALA A 118 4.70 -4.01 11.15
C ALA A 118 3.45 -3.14 11.02
N GLY A 119 3.42 -2.26 10.06
CA GLY A 119 2.25 -1.42 9.86
C GLY A 119 2.39 -0.47 8.67
N SER A 120 1.39 0.38 8.52
CA SER A 120 1.38 1.40 7.47
C SER A 120 1.00 2.76 8.03
N LEU A 121 1.53 3.79 7.39
CA LEU A 121 1.24 5.20 7.69
C LEU A 121 0.68 5.88 6.45
N LYS A 122 0.11 7.06 6.65
CA LYS A 122 -0.32 7.96 5.56
C LYS A 122 -1.20 7.22 4.56
N GLU A 123 -2.16 6.46 5.07
CA GLU A 123 -3.12 5.72 4.24
C GLU A 123 -2.43 4.71 3.29
N GLY A 124 -1.37 4.08 3.76
CA GLY A 124 -0.65 3.03 3.03
C GLY A 124 0.52 3.53 2.18
N LYS A 125 0.81 4.82 2.17
CA LYS A 125 1.94 5.36 1.40
C LYS A 125 3.29 4.98 1.98
N ASP A 126 3.36 4.79 3.29
CA ASP A 126 4.57 4.33 3.98
C ASP A 126 4.25 3.07 4.77
N ILE A 127 5.10 2.07 4.69
CA ILE A 127 5.02 0.84 5.50
C ILE A 127 6.31 0.65 6.27
N TRP A 128 6.25 -0.10 7.37
CA TRP A 128 7.43 -0.43 8.16
C TRP A 128 7.38 -1.87 8.68
N GLY A 129 8.57 -2.37 9.04
CA GLY A 129 8.74 -3.62 9.76
C GLY A 129 9.93 -3.51 10.71
N LEU A 130 9.79 -4.04 11.90
CA LEU A 130 10.83 -4.06 12.92
C LEU A 130 11.03 -5.47 13.47
#